data_5c712ab0ce485124433d1a88305d054d
#
_entry.id   5c712ab0ce485124433d1a88305d054d
#
_cell.length_a   1.000
_cell.length_b   1.000
_cell.length_c   1.000
_cell.angle_alpha   90.00
_cell.angle_beta   90.00
_cell.angle_gamma   90.00
#
_symmetry.space_group_name_H-M   'P 1'
#
loop_
_entity.id
_entity.type
_entity.pdbx_description
1 polymer ?
#
loop_
_entity_poly.entity_id
_entity_poly.type
_entity_poly.pdbx_seq_one_letter_code
_entity_poly.pdbx_strand_id
1 'polypeptide(L)'
;STWEDKVASICPFTPGKLLISLFSQGVFIFNPATGEKHPFTIVDNETNTRLCNRGKAVNLLQNTPHSILFLGDHVYKYNLKEQTFNIATEQEGQDIIGTLLPIGNYQDYTYINDTKHIYELDNRTNRLKALYSCRKDTVINSVSRDEEGHFWIGSNYGLIHYHPGTKTK
;
A
#
# COMPACT_ATOMS: atom_id res chain seq x y z
N SER A 1 16.83 21.88 -2.18
CA SER A 1 15.55 22.25 -1.53
C SER A 1 15.31 21.36 -0.34
N THR A 2 15.17 21.93 0.83
CA THR A 2 14.75 21.19 2.03
C THR A 2 13.25 20.95 1.95
N TRP A 3 12.83 19.71 2.19
CA TRP A 3 11.43 19.38 2.35
C TRP A 3 11.00 19.73 3.77
N GLU A 4 10.00 20.59 3.92
CA GLU A 4 9.47 20.99 5.23
C GLU A 4 8.58 19.94 5.89
N ASP A 5 8.37 18.81 5.21
CA ASP A 5 7.50 17.72 5.67
C ASP A 5 8.22 16.37 5.59
N LYS A 6 7.76 15.42 6.40
CA LYS A 6 8.32 14.08 6.44
C LYS A 6 7.87 13.27 5.23
N VAL A 7 8.82 12.65 4.54
CA VAL A 7 8.53 11.70 3.46
C VAL A 7 8.06 10.37 4.07
N ALA A 8 6.87 9.94 3.68
CA ALA A 8 6.30 8.68 4.10
C ALA A 8 6.67 7.54 3.14
N SER A 9 6.64 7.82 1.84
CA SER A 9 6.87 6.80 0.81
C SER A 9 7.36 7.43 -0.49
N ILE A 10 8.15 6.66 -1.24
CA ILE A 10 8.67 7.03 -2.57
C ILE A 10 8.45 5.85 -3.50
N CYS A 11 7.99 6.14 -4.73
CA CYS A 11 7.77 5.13 -5.75
C CYS A 11 8.20 5.64 -7.13
N PRO A 12 8.86 4.85 -7.99
CA PRO A 12 9.01 5.20 -9.39
C PRO A 12 7.66 5.48 -10.05
N PHE A 13 7.59 6.49 -10.92
CA PHE A 13 6.32 6.86 -11.58
C PHE A 13 6.38 6.70 -13.09
N THR A 14 7.10 7.60 -13.73
CA THR A 14 7.37 7.56 -15.17
C THR A 14 8.88 7.77 -15.38
N PRO A 15 9.44 7.53 -16.58
CA PRO A 15 10.86 7.74 -16.80
C PRO A 15 11.35 9.09 -16.29
N GLY A 16 12.31 9.06 -15.37
CA GLY A 16 12.90 10.26 -14.76
C GLY A 16 12.06 10.96 -13.70
N LYS A 17 10.90 10.40 -13.27
CA LYS A 17 10.04 10.99 -12.25
C LYS A 17 9.70 10.00 -11.13
N LEU A 18 9.47 10.53 -9.94
CA LEU A 18 9.08 9.80 -8.75
C LEU A 18 7.73 10.32 -8.24
N LEU A 19 6.94 9.44 -7.66
CA LEU A 19 5.88 9.81 -6.72
C LEU A 19 6.47 9.87 -5.31
N ILE A 20 6.16 10.92 -4.58
CA ILE A 20 6.56 11.10 -3.19
C ILE A 20 5.31 11.40 -2.37
N SER A 21 5.06 10.59 -1.36
CA SER A 21 4.02 10.84 -0.36
C SER A 21 4.60 11.54 0.85
N LEU A 22 3.98 12.66 1.23
CA LEU A 22 4.33 13.47 2.39
C LEU A 22 3.27 13.33 3.47
N PHE A 23 3.67 13.39 4.75
CA PHE A 23 2.77 13.17 5.88
C PHE A 23 1.64 14.20 5.96
N SER A 24 1.89 15.47 5.66
CA SER A 24 0.90 16.53 5.82
C SER A 24 0.40 17.14 4.51
N GLN A 25 1.08 16.90 3.40
CA GLN A 25 0.83 17.59 2.14
C GLN A 25 0.26 16.68 1.02
N GLY A 26 0.20 15.37 1.23
CA GLY A 26 -0.29 14.41 0.23
C GLY A 26 0.79 13.93 -0.74
N VAL A 27 0.40 13.63 -1.99
CA VAL A 27 1.28 13.01 -2.99
C VAL A 27 1.72 14.01 -4.05
N PHE A 28 2.99 13.94 -4.42
CA PHE A 28 3.63 14.81 -5.41
C PHE A 28 4.35 14.00 -6.48
N ILE A 29 4.38 14.54 -7.70
CA ILE A 29 5.32 14.14 -8.75
C ILE A 29 6.60 14.96 -8.55
N PHE A 30 7.73 14.27 -8.45
CA PHE A 30 9.04 14.89 -8.27
C PHE A 30 9.96 14.53 -9.44
N ASN A 31 10.64 15.54 -9.98
CA ASN A 31 11.69 15.36 -10.98
C ASN A 31 13.06 15.53 -10.29
N PRO A 32 13.81 14.45 -10.06
CA PRO A 32 15.12 14.53 -9.39
C PRO A 32 16.18 15.27 -10.20
N ALA A 33 16.05 15.35 -11.53
CA ALA A 33 17.02 16.06 -12.38
C ALA A 33 16.88 17.58 -12.28
N THR A 34 15.66 18.10 -12.10
CA THR A 34 15.40 19.56 -11.99
C THR A 34 15.11 20.01 -10.55
N GLY A 35 14.80 19.10 -9.65
CA GLY A 35 14.34 19.41 -8.30
C GLY A 35 12.90 19.92 -8.21
N GLU A 36 12.18 19.95 -9.33
CA GLU A 36 10.79 20.43 -9.39
C GLU A 36 9.82 19.41 -8.79
N LYS A 37 8.82 19.90 -8.09
CA LYS A 37 7.70 19.11 -7.57
C LYS A 37 6.36 19.72 -7.94
N HIS A 38 5.41 18.88 -8.31
CA HIS A 38 4.03 19.26 -8.60
C HIS A 38 3.07 18.35 -7.84
N PRO A 39 1.94 18.87 -7.31
CA PRO A 39 0.93 18.02 -6.71
C PRO A 39 0.48 16.93 -7.69
N PHE A 40 0.35 15.71 -7.21
CA PHE A 40 -0.26 14.64 -7.98
C PHE A 40 -1.77 14.84 -7.96
N THR A 41 -2.34 15.28 -9.08
CA THR A 41 -3.76 15.52 -9.24
C THR A 41 -4.39 14.44 -10.10
N ILE A 42 -5.52 13.91 -9.65
CA ILE A 42 -6.31 12.91 -10.34
C ILE A 42 -7.52 13.61 -10.97
N VAL A 43 -7.94 13.13 -12.12
CA VAL A 43 -9.11 13.69 -12.85
C VAL A 43 -10.41 13.43 -12.08
N ASP A 44 -10.51 12.36 -11.31
CA ASP A 44 -11.65 12.11 -10.43
C ASP A 44 -11.56 12.92 -9.14
N ASN A 45 -12.41 13.94 -9.05
CA ASN A 45 -12.43 14.86 -7.92
C ASN A 45 -12.71 14.20 -6.57
N GLU A 46 -13.51 13.14 -6.51
CA GLU A 46 -13.84 12.47 -5.25
C GLU A 46 -12.63 11.69 -4.72
N THR A 47 -12.00 10.89 -5.58
CA THR A 47 -10.79 10.12 -5.25
C THR A 47 -9.62 11.06 -4.96
N ASN A 48 -9.48 12.16 -5.70
CA ASN A 48 -8.46 13.17 -5.49
C ASN A 48 -8.60 13.83 -4.11
N THR A 49 -9.81 14.18 -3.71
CA THR A 49 -10.09 14.73 -2.39
C THR A 49 -9.72 13.75 -1.27
N ARG A 50 -9.95 12.46 -1.46
CA ARG A 50 -9.63 11.43 -0.47
C ARG A 50 -8.12 11.18 -0.33
N LEU A 51 -7.39 11.08 -1.44
CA LEU A 51 -5.98 10.68 -1.45
C LEU A 51 -4.99 11.84 -1.32
N CYS A 52 -5.29 12.99 -1.95
CA CYS A 52 -4.31 14.07 -2.09
C CYS A 52 -4.56 15.27 -1.18
N ASN A 53 -5.80 15.50 -0.72
CA ASN A 53 -6.17 16.72 0.00
C ASN A 53 -6.37 16.58 1.52
N ARG A 54 -6.23 15.38 2.08
CA ARG A 54 -6.56 15.17 3.52
C ARG A 54 -5.37 15.15 4.46
N GLY A 55 -4.16 15.50 4.00
CA GLY A 55 -2.98 15.51 4.87
C GLY A 55 -2.64 14.14 5.48
N LYS A 56 -3.12 13.06 4.87
CA LYS A 56 -2.78 11.69 5.27
C LYS A 56 -1.72 11.15 4.32
N ALA A 57 -0.60 10.75 4.88
CA ALA A 57 0.39 10.00 4.14
C ALA A 57 -0.19 8.68 3.65
N VAL A 58 0.11 8.33 2.41
CA VAL A 58 -0.18 7.01 1.85
C VAL A 58 1.13 6.30 1.54
N ASN A 59 1.17 4.98 1.69
CA ASN A 59 2.28 4.20 1.20
C ASN A 59 2.08 3.90 -0.29
N LEU A 60 3.15 3.97 -1.05
CA LEU A 60 3.15 3.78 -2.49
C LEU A 60 3.90 2.50 -2.83
N LEU A 61 3.34 1.70 -3.73
CA LEU A 61 3.98 0.48 -4.21
C LEU A 61 3.68 0.26 -5.70
N GLN A 62 4.70 0.17 -6.54
CA GLN A 62 4.52 -0.32 -7.90
C GLN A 62 4.24 -1.83 -7.83
N ASN A 63 2.98 -2.23 -8.06
CA ASN A 63 2.56 -3.62 -7.96
C ASN A 63 2.66 -4.37 -9.30
N THR A 64 2.55 -3.65 -10.41
CA THR A 64 2.80 -4.17 -11.76
C THR A 64 3.56 -3.14 -12.59
N PRO A 65 4.13 -3.49 -13.76
CA PRO A 65 4.75 -2.51 -14.66
C PRO A 65 3.81 -1.38 -15.11
N HIS A 66 2.49 -1.59 -14.98
CA HIS A 66 1.46 -0.66 -15.48
C HIS A 66 0.59 -0.06 -14.39
N SER A 67 0.87 -0.35 -13.12
CA SER A 67 0.05 0.19 -12.03
C SER A 67 0.82 0.41 -10.73
N ILE A 68 0.33 1.40 -9.98
CA ILE A 68 0.83 1.76 -8.66
C ILE A 68 -0.31 1.67 -7.66
N LEU A 69 -0.05 1.06 -6.51
CA LEU A 69 -0.96 1.06 -5.37
C LEU A 69 -0.71 2.27 -4.49
N PHE A 70 -1.79 2.88 -4.06
CA PHE A 70 -1.85 3.91 -3.03
C PHE A 70 -2.53 3.27 -1.82
N LEU A 71 -1.76 3.03 -0.78
CA LEU A 71 -2.19 2.33 0.43
C LEU A 71 -2.56 3.35 1.49
N GLY A 72 -3.84 3.70 1.53
CA GLY A 72 -4.44 4.68 2.45
C GLY A 72 -5.48 4.03 3.35
N ASP A 73 -6.68 4.60 3.40
CA ASP A 73 -7.87 4.04 4.06
C ASP A 73 -8.45 2.84 3.31
N HIS A 74 -8.14 2.73 2.02
CA HIS A 74 -8.38 1.60 1.14
C HIS A 74 -7.14 1.31 0.30
N VAL A 75 -7.18 0.22 -0.46
CA VAL A 75 -6.18 -0.07 -1.49
C VAL A 75 -6.67 0.51 -2.81
N TYR A 76 -6.06 1.59 -3.26
CA TYR A 76 -6.34 2.21 -4.54
C TYR A 76 -5.30 1.79 -5.56
N LYS A 77 -5.74 1.35 -6.73
CA LYS A 77 -4.88 0.95 -7.84
C LYS A 77 -4.95 2.02 -8.95
N TYR A 78 -3.84 2.68 -9.18
CA TYR A 78 -3.69 3.65 -10.27
C TYR A 78 -3.13 2.97 -11.52
N ASN A 79 -3.87 3.05 -12.63
CA ASN A 79 -3.43 2.58 -13.94
C ASN A 79 -2.62 3.68 -14.62
N LEU A 80 -1.34 3.41 -14.90
CA LEU A 80 -0.42 4.39 -15.50
C LEU A 80 -0.80 4.77 -16.95
N LYS A 81 -1.37 3.86 -17.71
CA LYS A 81 -1.76 4.10 -19.11
C LYS A 81 -3.09 4.85 -19.20
N GLU A 82 -4.07 4.40 -18.46
CA GLU A 82 -5.44 4.94 -18.50
C GLU A 82 -5.59 6.19 -17.61
N GLN A 83 -4.64 6.40 -16.70
CA GLN A 83 -4.66 7.47 -15.70
C GLN A 83 -5.93 7.45 -14.82
N THR A 84 -6.39 6.25 -14.49
CA THR A 84 -7.59 6.00 -13.70
C THR A 84 -7.27 5.32 -12.38
N PHE A 85 -8.14 5.56 -11.38
CA PHE A 85 -8.12 4.85 -10.11
C PHE A 85 -9.23 3.82 -10.02
N ASN A 86 -8.91 2.67 -9.43
CA ASN A 86 -9.86 1.66 -9.03
C ASN A 86 -9.61 1.28 -7.57
N ILE A 87 -10.66 1.23 -6.76
CA ILE A 87 -10.58 0.73 -5.39
C ILE A 87 -10.59 -0.80 -5.46
N ALA A 88 -9.69 -1.45 -4.71
CA ALA A 88 -9.72 -2.90 -4.59
C ALA A 88 -11.02 -3.35 -3.94
N THR A 89 -11.62 -4.40 -4.50
CA THR A 89 -12.84 -4.98 -3.94
C THR A 89 -12.47 -5.78 -2.69
N GLU A 90 -12.86 -5.27 -1.53
CA GLU A 90 -12.65 -5.91 -0.23
C GLU A 90 -13.66 -7.04 -0.01
N GLN A 91 -13.26 -8.05 0.75
CA GLN A 91 -14.16 -9.10 1.19
C GLN A 91 -15.11 -8.53 2.26
N GLU A 92 -16.40 -8.87 2.21
CA GLU A 92 -17.39 -8.41 3.21
C GLU A 92 -16.94 -8.68 4.65
N GLY A 93 -17.13 -7.71 5.53
CA GLY A 93 -16.78 -7.79 6.95
C GLY A 93 -15.29 -7.59 7.26
N GLN A 94 -14.54 -7.03 6.32
CA GLN A 94 -13.11 -6.80 6.45
C GLN A 94 -12.81 -5.30 6.59
N ASP A 95 -12.57 -4.86 7.82
CA ASP A 95 -12.18 -3.47 8.11
C ASP A 95 -10.65 -3.34 8.11
N ILE A 96 -10.13 -2.41 7.35
CA ILE A 96 -8.71 -2.01 7.40
C ILE A 96 -8.47 -1.22 8.69
N ILE A 97 -7.52 -1.69 9.50
CA ILE A 97 -7.24 -1.13 10.83
C ILE A 97 -5.87 -0.45 10.84
N GLY A 98 -5.87 0.87 10.82
CA GLY A 98 -4.63 1.65 10.85
C GLY A 98 -4.02 1.89 9.47
N THR A 99 -2.68 1.91 9.42
CA THR A 99 -1.94 2.22 8.20
C THR A 99 -1.63 0.96 7.42
N LEU A 100 -1.96 0.95 6.13
CA LEU A 100 -1.56 -0.11 5.21
C LEU A 100 -0.08 0.01 4.84
N LEU A 101 0.64 -1.09 4.97
CA LEU A 101 2.06 -1.21 4.65
C LEU A 101 2.29 -2.27 3.57
N PRO A 102 3.15 -2.01 2.58
CA PRO A 102 3.49 -3.00 1.59
C PRO A 102 4.42 -4.07 2.17
N ILE A 103 4.14 -5.35 1.90
CA ILE A 103 5.02 -6.47 2.16
C ILE A 103 5.84 -6.76 0.90
N GLY A 104 5.18 -6.84 -0.26
CA GLY A 104 5.83 -7.04 -1.55
C GLY A 104 4.95 -7.71 -2.60
N ASN A 105 5.50 -7.81 -3.80
CA ASN A 105 4.86 -8.47 -4.93
C ASN A 105 5.40 -9.90 -5.08
N TYR A 106 4.53 -10.84 -5.41
CA TYR A 106 4.91 -12.20 -5.72
C TYR A 106 3.98 -12.77 -6.80
N GLN A 107 4.51 -13.02 -7.98
CA GLN A 107 3.74 -13.44 -9.17
C GLN A 107 2.59 -12.44 -9.45
N ASP A 108 1.37 -12.95 -9.51
CA ASP A 108 0.16 -12.17 -9.77
C ASP A 108 -0.45 -11.52 -8.51
N TYR A 109 0.22 -11.62 -7.37
CA TYR A 109 -0.29 -11.15 -6.08
C TYR A 109 0.59 -10.06 -5.47
N THR A 110 -0.06 -9.15 -4.76
CA THR A 110 0.60 -8.17 -3.89
C THR A 110 0.17 -8.42 -2.44
N TYR A 111 1.14 -8.49 -1.54
CA TYR A 111 0.88 -8.68 -0.11
C TYR A 111 1.03 -7.37 0.62
N ILE A 112 0.09 -7.11 1.51
CA ILE A 112 -0.05 -5.85 2.25
C ILE A 112 -0.43 -6.23 3.68
N ASN A 113 -0.05 -5.43 4.67
CA ASN A 113 -0.55 -5.58 6.03
C ASN A 113 -1.04 -4.25 6.62
N ASP A 114 -1.96 -4.35 7.55
CA ASP A 114 -2.23 -3.34 8.56
C ASP A 114 -1.72 -3.80 9.94
N THR A 115 -2.19 -3.19 11.01
CA THR A 115 -1.77 -3.54 12.37
C THR A 115 -2.38 -4.86 12.89
N LYS A 116 -3.34 -5.44 12.17
CA LYS A 116 -4.09 -6.64 12.58
C LYS A 116 -4.11 -7.76 11.55
N HIS A 117 -3.97 -7.44 10.28
CA HIS A 117 -4.21 -8.36 9.18
C HIS A 117 -3.06 -8.39 8.20
N ILE A 118 -2.92 -9.52 7.52
CA ILE A 118 -2.16 -9.64 6.27
C ILE A 118 -3.17 -9.89 5.17
N TYR A 119 -3.05 -9.11 4.09
CA TYR A 119 -3.92 -9.18 2.93
C TYR A 119 -3.18 -9.66 1.69
N GLU A 120 -3.90 -10.36 0.83
CA GLU A 120 -3.52 -10.72 -0.52
C GLU A 120 -4.39 -9.94 -1.51
N LEU A 121 -3.77 -9.16 -2.37
CA LEU A 121 -4.39 -8.51 -3.51
C LEU A 121 -4.09 -9.32 -4.78
N ASP A 122 -5.12 -9.84 -5.43
CA ASP A 122 -4.99 -10.40 -6.77
C ASP A 122 -4.90 -9.23 -7.78
N ASN A 123 -3.73 -9.08 -8.40
CA ASN A 123 -3.44 -7.98 -9.32
C ASN A 123 -4.26 -8.03 -10.62
N ARG A 124 -4.82 -9.19 -10.99
CA ARG A 124 -5.63 -9.38 -12.20
C ARG A 124 -7.09 -9.02 -11.95
N THR A 125 -7.65 -9.47 -10.84
CA THR A 125 -9.07 -9.29 -10.50
C THR A 125 -9.33 -8.07 -9.62
N ASN A 126 -8.29 -7.48 -9.07
CA ASN A 126 -8.33 -6.36 -8.11
C ASN A 126 -9.12 -6.70 -6.83
N ARG A 127 -9.11 -7.97 -6.41
CA ARG A 127 -9.78 -8.45 -5.19
C ARG A 127 -8.79 -8.53 -4.05
N LEU A 128 -9.17 -7.93 -2.92
CA LEU A 128 -8.42 -7.94 -1.67
C LEU A 128 -9.05 -8.95 -0.71
N LYS A 129 -8.22 -9.81 -0.13
CA LYS A 129 -8.64 -10.86 0.80
C LYS A 129 -7.70 -10.91 2.00
N ALA A 130 -8.23 -11.03 3.24
CA ALA A 130 -7.39 -11.33 4.40
C ALA A 130 -6.93 -12.78 4.36
N LEU A 131 -5.63 -12.95 4.52
CA LEU A 131 -5.01 -14.25 4.72
C LEU A 131 -4.85 -14.59 6.20
N TYR A 132 -4.53 -13.58 6.98
CA TYR A 132 -4.24 -13.72 8.40
C TYR A 132 -4.88 -12.58 9.20
N SER A 133 -5.42 -12.93 10.37
CA SER A 133 -5.92 -11.97 11.35
C SER A 133 -5.34 -12.32 12.70
N CYS A 134 -4.70 -11.37 13.36
CA CYS A 134 -4.14 -11.61 14.67
C CYS A 134 -5.19 -11.51 15.79
N ARG A 135 -4.86 -12.07 16.96
CA ARG A 135 -5.72 -12.00 18.15
C ARG A 135 -5.93 -10.56 18.58
N LYS A 136 -7.01 -10.31 19.37
CA LYS A 136 -7.45 -8.97 19.77
C LYS A 136 -6.33 -8.06 20.30
N ASP A 137 -5.44 -8.58 21.14
CA ASP A 137 -4.40 -7.79 21.81
C ASP A 137 -3.05 -7.82 21.08
N THR A 138 -2.95 -8.57 19.97
CA THR A 138 -1.75 -8.65 19.16
C THR A 138 -1.73 -7.50 18.16
N VAL A 139 -0.56 -6.90 17.99
CA VAL A 139 -0.30 -5.84 17.00
C VAL A 139 0.83 -6.30 16.09
N ILE A 140 0.62 -6.23 14.79
CA ILE A 140 1.63 -6.49 13.77
C ILE A 140 2.53 -5.27 13.67
N ASN A 141 3.84 -5.45 13.91
CA ASN A 141 4.84 -4.41 13.78
C ASN A 141 5.62 -4.49 12.47
N SER A 142 5.84 -5.72 11.98
CA SER A 142 6.58 -5.98 10.74
C SER A 142 6.17 -7.32 10.16
N VAL A 143 6.25 -7.45 8.84
CA VAL A 143 5.97 -8.71 8.13
C VAL A 143 7.04 -8.92 7.07
N SER A 144 7.51 -10.15 6.95
CA SER A 144 8.33 -10.61 5.84
C SER A 144 7.72 -11.90 5.28
N ARG A 145 7.82 -12.09 3.98
CA ARG A 145 7.43 -13.32 3.29
C ARG A 145 8.69 -14.02 2.79
N ASP A 146 8.81 -15.32 3.04
CA ASP A 146 9.91 -16.13 2.52
C ASP A 146 9.63 -16.69 1.11
N GLU A 147 10.63 -17.34 0.54
CA GLU A 147 10.55 -17.95 -0.81
C GLU A 147 9.55 -19.11 -0.87
N GLU A 148 9.29 -19.76 0.25
CA GLU A 148 8.32 -20.85 0.38
C GLU A 148 6.87 -20.36 0.48
N GLY A 149 6.69 -19.04 0.68
CA GLY A 149 5.38 -18.40 0.76
C GLY A 149 4.84 -18.27 2.17
N HIS A 150 5.64 -18.55 3.18
CA HIS A 150 5.26 -18.36 4.57
C HIS A 150 5.50 -16.92 5.01
N PHE A 151 4.79 -16.49 6.05
CA PHE A 151 4.94 -15.15 6.62
C PHE A 151 5.58 -15.22 8.00
N TRP A 152 6.60 -14.40 8.18
CA TRP A 152 7.25 -14.14 9.44
C TRP A 152 6.76 -12.80 9.96
N ILE A 153 6.04 -12.83 11.08
CA ILE A 153 5.31 -11.67 11.60
C ILE A 153 5.92 -11.27 12.94
N GLY A 154 6.56 -10.11 12.96
CA GLY A 154 6.98 -9.47 14.21
C GLY A 154 5.78 -8.80 14.88
N SER A 155 5.50 -9.16 16.13
CA SER A 155 4.39 -8.63 16.89
C SER A 155 4.83 -8.10 18.26
N ASN A 156 3.93 -7.41 18.96
CA ASN A 156 4.16 -6.97 20.33
C ASN A 156 4.32 -8.13 21.35
N TYR A 157 4.03 -9.39 20.95
CA TYR A 157 4.24 -10.60 21.74
C TYR A 157 5.36 -11.51 21.22
N GLY A 158 6.13 -11.07 20.23
CA GLY A 158 7.23 -11.83 19.65
C GLY A 158 7.03 -12.19 18.19
N LEU A 159 7.72 -13.24 17.75
CA LEU A 159 7.73 -13.70 16.37
C LEU A 159 6.68 -14.78 16.13
N ILE A 160 5.87 -14.61 15.10
CA ILE A 160 4.87 -15.57 14.63
C ILE A 160 5.29 -16.07 13.26
N HIS A 161 5.28 -17.40 13.06
CA HIS A 161 5.47 -18.01 11.76
C HIS A 161 4.13 -18.52 11.24
N TYR A 162 3.64 -17.94 10.15
CA TYR A 162 2.35 -18.25 9.57
C TYR A 162 2.50 -18.93 8.20
N HIS A 163 1.84 -20.08 8.05
CA HIS A 163 1.78 -20.87 6.84
C HIS A 163 0.40 -20.72 6.19
N PRO A 164 0.25 -19.98 5.05
CA PRO A 164 -1.00 -19.93 4.32
C PRO A 164 -1.39 -21.35 3.82
N GLY A 165 -2.63 -21.77 4.10
CA GLY A 165 -3.11 -23.10 3.72
C GLY A 165 -3.07 -24.16 4.82
N THR A 166 -2.32 -23.97 5.89
CA THR A 166 -2.49 -24.75 7.11
C THR A 166 -3.54 -24.08 7.98
N LYS A 167 -4.71 -24.72 8.16
CA LYS A 167 -5.66 -24.28 9.20
C LYS A 167 -4.93 -24.42 10.53
N THR A 168 -4.46 -23.33 11.11
CA THR A 168 -4.06 -23.30 12.52
C THR A 168 -5.28 -23.67 13.35
N LYS A 169 -5.23 -24.85 13.98
CA LYS A 169 -6.21 -25.27 14.97
C LYS A 169 -6.05 -24.46 16.24
#